data_cfe691907b25631c737fc05fca416e44
#
_entry.id   cfe691907b25631c737fc05fca416e44
#
_cell.length_a   1.000
_cell.length_b   1.000
_cell.length_c   1.000
_cell.angle_alpha   90.00
_cell.angle_beta   90.00
_cell.angle_gamma   90.00
#
_symmetry.space_group_name_H-M   'P 1'
#
loop_
_entity.id
_entity.type
_entity.pdbx_description
1 polymer ?
#
loop_
_entity_poly.entity_id
_entity_poly.type
_entity_poly.pdbx_seq_one_letter_code
_entity_poly.pdbx_strand_id
1 'polypeptide(L)'
;MRMSVLGRRTVFLLASVGLISCGATPADPYVEPIDPVEHCGGTCWPGETWEELEAAALGWSTDALDRVREQYAHMASNALLVVDRGVLVVRWGQTNRNHIVQSVRKSFVSGLYGIYEGEGAIDISLDMAALGIDDSVPPSLTDLEKQATLQQLLQARSGVYHEAAAESQGMKDARPERWSHAPGTFYYYNNWDFNVIGVVFIQLTGEDLFQALYDRFAVPLQMQDFAPSNGFYQYETLSEHPAYPFAMSAQDMARYGLLFARQGQWRDEQIVPEDWVEESTTAYSDTGGDFNYGYMWWVGKPDRFHGHRMFAALGGAGHAIFVFPDIDLVVVHRVDAPTYRYGWNEVMELLDRVIRARQ
;
A
#
# COMPACT_ATOMS: atom_id res chain seq x y z
N MET A 1 -63.03 -44.22 59.22
CA MET A 1 -64.47 -43.86 59.24
C MET A 1 -64.69 -42.75 58.16
N ARG A 2 -65.64 -42.99 57.34
CA ARG A 2 -66.20 -42.19 56.23
C ARG A 2 -65.45 -42.15 54.91
N MET A 3 -66.06 -42.87 54.04
CA MET A 3 -66.21 -42.89 52.61
C MET A 3 -66.63 -41.55 52.04
N SER A 4 -66.21 -41.24 50.81
CA SER A 4 -67.15 -40.93 49.71
C SER A 4 -66.30 -40.51 48.49
N VAL A 5 -66.40 -41.22 47.44
CA VAL A 5 -67.23 -41.17 46.24
C VAL A 5 -66.54 -40.51 45.06
N LEU A 6 -66.43 -41.35 44.01
CA LEU A 6 -65.99 -41.14 42.65
C LEU A 6 -66.63 -39.92 41.93
N GLY A 7 -65.86 -39.23 41.14
CA GLY A 7 -66.33 -38.41 40.04
C GLY A 7 -65.38 -38.55 38.81
N ARG A 8 -65.77 -39.41 37.87
CA ARG A 8 -65.14 -39.49 36.53
C ARG A 8 -65.49 -38.21 35.74
N ARG A 9 -64.50 -37.47 35.32
CA ARG A 9 -64.67 -36.48 34.26
C ARG A 9 -63.82 -36.86 33.08
N THR A 10 -64.49 -37.10 31.93
CA THR A 10 -63.97 -37.33 30.60
C THR A 10 -63.33 -36.05 30.10
N VAL A 11 -62.06 -36.06 29.76
CA VAL A 11 -61.37 -34.91 29.12
C VAL A 11 -61.27 -35.22 27.64
N PHE A 12 -61.92 -34.40 26.84
CA PHE A 12 -61.72 -34.36 25.37
C PHE A 12 -60.37 -33.72 25.07
N LEU A 13 -59.47 -34.47 24.39
CA LEU A 13 -58.28 -33.93 23.78
C LEU A 13 -58.64 -33.26 22.45
N LEU A 14 -58.58 -31.95 22.41
CA LEU A 14 -58.56 -31.16 21.19
C LEU A 14 -57.12 -31.13 20.68
N ALA A 15 -56.84 -31.81 19.56
CA ALA A 15 -55.59 -31.73 18.84
C ALA A 15 -55.60 -30.40 18.08
N SER A 16 -54.82 -29.44 18.54
CA SER A 16 -54.50 -28.19 17.80
C SER A 16 -53.42 -28.52 16.76
N VAL A 17 -53.80 -28.52 15.49
CA VAL A 17 -52.86 -28.50 14.36
C VAL A 17 -52.20 -27.14 14.33
N GLY A 18 -50.95 -27.09 14.78
CA GLY A 18 -50.11 -25.88 14.62
C GLY A 18 -49.71 -25.72 13.15
N LEU A 19 -50.22 -24.69 12.51
CA LEU A 19 -49.73 -24.17 11.25
C LEU A 19 -48.30 -23.68 11.47
N ILE A 20 -47.30 -24.37 10.92
CA ILE A 20 -45.92 -23.86 10.79
C ILE A 20 -45.99 -22.74 9.76
N SER A 21 -46.01 -21.52 10.20
CA SER A 21 -45.78 -20.33 9.37
C SER A 21 -44.29 -20.39 8.97
N CYS A 22 -44.02 -20.64 7.69
CA CYS A 22 -42.71 -20.32 7.10
C CYS A 22 -42.52 -18.80 7.22
N GLY A 23 -41.76 -18.38 8.21
CA GLY A 23 -41.32 -17.02 8.32
C GLY A 23 -40.43 -16.71 7.11
N ALA A 24 -40.92 -15.86 6.23
CA ALA A 24 -40.08 -15.24 5.23
C ALA A 24 -38.98 -14.48 6.00
N THR A 25 -37.73 -14.78 5.71
CA THR A 25 -36.59 -13.93 6.11
C THR A 25 -36.94 -12.51 5.67
N PRO A 26 -36.84 -11.51 6.55
CA PRO A 26 -37.05 -10.14 6.14
C PRO A 26 -36.06 -9.87 5.00
N ALA A 27 -36.56 -9.36 3.87
CA ALA A 27 -35.69 -8.86 2.82
C ALA A 27 -34.77 -7.81 3.44
N ASP A 28 -33.48 -7.87 3.15
CA ASP A 28 -32.52 -6.83 3.55
C ASP A 28 -33.14 -5.47 3.21
N PRO A 29 -33.12 -4.51 4.15
CA PRO A 29 -33.65 -3.19 3.87
C PRO A 29 -32.90 -2.62 2.66
N TYR A 30 -33.66 -2.27 1.62
CA TYR A 30 -33.10 -1.58 0.47
C TYR A 30 -32.39 -0.32 0.96
N VAL A 31 -31.06 -0.26 0.77
CA VAL A 31 -30.26 0.93 1.04
C VAL A 31 -30.22 1.73 -0.24
N GLU A 32 -30.69 2.98 -0.20
CA GLU A 32 -30.62 3.86 -1.36
C GLU A 32 -29.17 4.15 -1.72
N PRO A 33 -28.76 3.96 -2.99
CA PRO A 33 -27.38 4.25 -3.39
C PRO A 33 -27.01 5.72 -3.17
N ILE A 34 -25.85 5.95 -2.60
CA ILE A 34 -25.24 7.27 -2.40
C ILE A 34 -24.17 7.48 -3.45
N ASP A 35 -24.24 8.60 -4.20
CA ASP A 35 -23.08 9.04 -4.98
C ASP A 35 -22.16 9.85 -4.06
N PRO A 36 -20.91 9.42 -3.84
CA PRO A 36 -19.96 10.17 -3.02
C PRO A 36 -19.75 11.61 -3.49
N VAL A 37 -19.80 11.86 -4.79
CA VAL A 37 -19.65 13.22 -5.36
C VAL A 37 -20.80 14.12 -4.92
N GLU A 38 -22.04 13.63 -4.97
CA GLU A 38 -23.21 14.37 -4.46
C GLU A 38 -23.16 14.53 -2.95
N HIS A 39 -22.77 13.47 -2.23
CA HIS A 39 -22.65 13.46 -0.78
C HIS A 39 -21.66 14.51 -0.27
N CYS A 40 -20.49 14.61 -0.88
CA CYS A 40 -19.44 15.57 -0.52
C CYS A 40 -19.65 16.96 -1.12
N GLY A 41 -20.63 17.14 -2.01
CA GLY A 41 -20.80 18.37 -2.77
C GLY A 41 -19.68 18.64 -3.79
N GLY A 42 -19.03 17.58 -4.26
CA GLY A 42 -17.87 17.57 -5.15
C GLY A 42 -16.96 16.38 -4.86
N THR A 43 -15.70 16.45 -5.27
CA THR A 43 -14.71 15.40 -4.98
C THR A 43 -14.54 15.21 -3.47
N CYS A 44 -14.74 13.98 -2.97
CA CYS A 44 -14.53 13.68 -1.56
C CYS A 44 -13.04 13.71 -1.20
N TRP A 45 -12.70 14.50 -0.20
CA TRP A 45 -11.38 14.54 0.40
C TRP A 45 -11.45 14.29 1.90
N PRO A 46 -10.60 13.45 2.47
CA PRO A 46 -10.56 13.30 3.92
C PRO A 46 -10.15 14.63 4.58
N GLY A 47 -10.80 14.95 5.70
CA GLY A 47 -10.39 16.01 6.60
C GLY A 47 -9.34 15.52 7.59
N GLU A 48 -9.36 16.03 8.83
CA GLU A 48 -8.58 15.46 9.94
C GLU A 48 -8.93 13.98 10.14
N THR A 49 -10.21 13.63 9.97
CA THR A 49 -10.69 12.25 9.98
C THR A 49 -11.19 11.84 8.60
N TRP A 50 -11.22 10.53 8.38
CA TRP A 50 -11.85 9.96 7.19
C TRP A 50 -13.37 9.99 7.31
N GLU A 51 -14.04 10.34 6.21
CA GLU A 51 -15.47 10.07 6.03
C GLU A 51 -15.68 8.57 5.80
N GLU A 52 -16.58 7.95 6.53
CA GLU A 52 -16.92 6.53 6.39
C GLU A 52 -18.36 6.41 5.90
N LEU A 53 -18.59 5.66 4.82
CA LEU A 53 -19.93 5.38 4.29
C LEU A 53 -20.19 3.87 4.26
N GLU A 54 -21.44 3.50 4.46
CA GLU A 54 -21.86 2.09 4.38
C GLU A 54 -21.60 1.53 2.97
N ALA A 55 -20.93 0.39 2.89
CA ALA A 55 -20.53 -0.23 1.65
C ALA A 55 -21.72 -0.47 0.69
N ALA A 56 -22.86 -0.92 1.22
CA ALA A 56 -24.08 -1.13 0.45
C ALA A 56 -24.59 0.16 -0.20
N ALA A 57 -24.45 1.31 0.50
CA ALA A 57 -24.86 2.61 -0.02
C ALA A 57 -23.99 3.06 -1.21
N LEU A 58 -22.77 2.58 -1.29
CA LEU A 58 -21.82 2.84 -2.39
C LEU A 58 -21.91 1.80 -3.53
N GLY A 59 -22.86 0.90 -3.46
CA GLY A 59 -23.06 -0.15 -4.46
C GLY A 59 -22.17 -1.38 -4.30
N TRP A 60 -21.47 -1.51 -3.16
CA TRP A 60 -20.65 -2.69 -2.88
C TRP A 60 -21.52 -3.89 -2.47
N SER A 61 -21.13 -5.07 -2.90
CA SER A 61 -21.76 -6.33 -2.48
C SER A 61 -21.37 -6.68 -1.05
N THR A 62 -22.31 -6.59 -0.11
CA THR A 62 -22.10 -6.95 1.30
C THR A 62 -21.72 -8.41 1.47
N ASP A 63 -22.39 -9.34 0.76
CA ASP A 63 -22.05 -10.77 0.75
C ASP A 63 -20.61 -11.04 0.27
N ALA A 64 -20.16 -10.27 -0.72
CA ALA A 64 -18.77 -10.40 -1.19
C ALA A 64 -17.79 -9.84 -0.16
N LEU A 65 -18.13 -8.72 0.49
CA LEU A 65 -17.31 -8.16 1.58
C LEU A 65 -17.24 -9.06 2.81
N ASP A 66 -18.29 -9.80 3.12
CA ASP A 66 -18.25 -10.80 4.21
C ASP A 66 -17.21 -11.88 3.91
N ARG A 67 -17.13 -12.37 2.68
CA ARG A 67 -16.09 -13.31 2.24
C ARG A 67 -14.67 -12.71 2.30
N VAL A 68 -14.52 -11.42 1.97
CA VAL A 68 -13.26 -10.68 2.18
C VAL A 68 -12.90 -10.65 3.66
N ARG A 69 -13.87 -10.39 4.54
CA ARG A 69 -13.69 -10.32 5.99
C ARG A 69 -13.28 -11.67 6.58
N GLU A 70 -13.87 -12.76 6.11
CA GLU A 70 -13.47 -14.12 6.51
C GLU A 70 -12.02 -14.41 6.14
N GLN A 71 -11.61 -14.10 4.91
CA GLN A 71 -10.21 -14.28 4.48
C GLN A 71 -9.26 -13.38 5.27
N TYR A 72 -9.59 -12.10 5.46
CA TYR A 72 -8.83 -11.16 6.28
C TYR A 72 -8.58 -11.71 7.70
N ALA A 73 -9.63 -12.23 8.34
CA ALA A 73 -9.54 -12.82 9.68
C ALA A 73 -8.68 -14.10 9.69
N HIS A 74 -8.82 -14.95 8.66
CA HIS A 74 -8.02 -16.16 8.51
C HIS A 74 -6.52 -15.85 8.33
N MET A 75 -6.20 -14.81 7.56
CA MET A 75 -4.82 -14.38 7.32
C MET A 75 -4.18 -13.72 8.56
N ALA A 76 -4.93 -13.46 9.61
CA ALA A 76 -4.48 -12.70 10.77
C ALA A 76 -3.86 -11.33 10.37
N SER A 77 -4.44 -10.71 9.37
CA SER A 77 -4.05 -9.38 8.91
C SER A 77 -4.27 -8.36 10.03
N ASN A 78 -3.37 -7.38 10.12
CA ASN A 78 -3.41 -6.38 11.20
C ASN A 78 -4.37 -5.23 10.88
N ALA A 79 -4.44 -4.80 9.62
CA ALA A 79 -5.39 -3.82 9.14
C ALA A 79 -5.71 -4.01 7.65
N LEU A 80 -6.95 -3.70 7.29
CA LEU A 80 -7.40 -3.52 5.91
C LEU A 80 -8.22 -2.24 5.83
N LEU A 81 -7.83 -1.33 4.93
CA LEU A 81 -8.63 -0.18 4.53
C LEU A 81 -8.95 -0.24 3.05
N VAL A 82 -10.17 0.14 2.72
CA VAL A 82 -10.59 0.36 1.33
C VAL A 82 -11.17 1.77 1.24
N VAL A 83 -10.57 2.59 0.39
CA VAL A 83 -11.02 3.95 0.07
C VAL A 83 -11.58 3.92 -1.34
N ASP A 84 -12.86 4.20 -1.49
CA ASP A 84 -13.55 4.30 -2.78
C ASP A 84 -13.99 5.76 -3.00
N ARG A 85 -13.49 6.39 -4.06
CA ARG A 85 -13.82 7.77 -4.40
C ARG A 85 -13.64 8.76 -3.23
N GLY A 86 -12.59 8.53 -2.42
CA GLY A 86 -12.21 9.42 -1.30
C GLY A 86 -12.90 9.16 0.03
N VAL A 87 -13.81 8.18 0.13
CA VAL A 87 -14.46 7.77 1.38
C VAL A 87 -14.07 6.36 1.79
N LEU A 88 -14.06 6.08 3.08
CA LEU A 88 -13.79 4.73 3.60
C LEU A 88 -15.02 3.84 3.47
N VAL A 89 -14.83 2.69 2.81
CA VAL A 89 -15.81 1.60 2.68
C VAL A 89 -15.50 0.47 3.65
N VAL A 90 -14.21 0.21 3.87
CA VAL A 90 -13.73 -0.82 4.78
C VAL A 90 -12.67 -0.22 5.71
N ARG A 91 -12.86 -0.46 7.01
CA ARG A 91 -11.90 -0.11 8.06
C ARG A 91 -11.85 -1.22 9.09
N TRP A 92 -10.92 -2.18 8.88
CA TRP A 92 -10.80 -3.32 9.79
C TRP A 92 -9.43 -3.37 10.46
N GLY A 93 -9.42 -3.70 11.74
CA GLY A 93 -8.21 -3.90 12.53
C GLY A 93 -7.61 -2.62 13.12
N GLN A 94 -6.29 -2.62 13.32
CA GLN A 94 -5.55 -1.54 13.98
C GLN A 94 -5.06 -0.49 12.97
N THR A 95 -5.97 0.27 12.39
CA THR A 95 -5.70 1.13 11.24
C THR A 95 -4.92 2.39 11.56
N ASN A 96 -4.92 2.83 12.83
CA ASN A 96 -4.21 4.01 13.34
C ASN A 96 -2.88 3.69 14.05
N ARG A 97 -2.49 2.41 14.13
CA ARG A 97 -1.23 2.02 14.77
C ARG A 97 -0.09 2.07 13.78
N ASN A 98 1.01 2.74 14.16
CA ASN A 98 2.25 2.74 13.39
C ASN A 98 2.95 1.37 13.45
N HIS A 99 3.30 0.83 12.29
CA HIS A 99 4.14 -0.35 12.10
C HIS A 99 5.20 -0.04 11.05
N ILE A 100 6.37 -0.66 11.14
CA ILE A 100 7.39 -0.56 10.09
C ILE A 100 6.78 -0.97 8.76
N VAL A 101 6.82 -0.05 7.79
CA VAL A 101 6.15 -0.24 6.47
C VAL A 101 6.96 -1.09 5.50
N GLN A 102 8.12 -1.58 5.93
CA GLN A 102 9.01 -2.35 5.07
C GLN A 102 9.35 -1.57 3.79
N SER A 103 9.32 -2.23 2.63
CA SER A 103 9.67 -1.60 1.35
C SER A 103 8.63 -0.62 0.79
N VAL A 104 7.44 -0.50 1.38
CA VAL A 104 6.47 0.56 1.04
C VAL A 104 7.13 1.95 1.16
N ARG A 105 8.12 2.11 2.07
CA ARG A 105 8.88 3.35 2.25
C ARG A 105 9.50 3.90 0.95
N LYS A 106 9.87 3.02 0.02
CA LYS A 106 10.54 3.38 -1.22
C LYS A 106 9.66 4.24 -2.12
N SER A 107 8.38 3.88 -2.23
CA SER A 107 7.41 4.66 -3.00
C SER A 107 7.18 6.06 -2.39
N PHE A 108 7.26 6.21 -1.08
CA PHE A 108 7.23 7.54 -0.44
C PHE A 108 8.45 8.39 -0.82
N VAL A 109 9.63 7.78 -0.85
CA VAL A 109 10.85 8.49 -1.27
C VAL A 109 10.79 8.83 -2.77
N SER A 110 10.21 7.96 -3.60
CA SER A 110 9.90 8.30 -5.00
C SER A 110 9.09 9.57 -5.12
N GLY A 111 8.03 9.72 -4.32
CA GLY A 111 7.21 10.93 -4.31
C GLY A 111 7.99 12.18 -3.89
N LEU A 112 8.91 12.08 -2.90
CA LEU A 112 9.80 13.18 -2.55
C LEU A 112 10.69 13.58 -3.73
N TYR A 113 11.29 12.61 -4.42
CA TYR A 113 12.08 12.88 -5.60
C TYR A 113 11.29 13.67 -6.65
N GLY A 114 10.02 13.33 -6.87
CA GLY A 114 9.18 14.08 -7.79
C GLY A 114 8.94 15.54 -7.39
N ILE A 115 8.75 15.79 -6.09
CA ILE A 115 8.59 17.15 -5.59
C ILE A 115 9.88 17.96 -5.83
N TYR A 116 11.03 17.43 -5.41
CA TYR A 116 12.30 18.14 -5.47
C TYR A 116 12.90 18.22 -6.89
N GLU A 117 12.55 17.29 -7.76
CA GLU A 117 12.86 17.35 -9.19
C GLU A 117 12.05 18.47 -9.86
N GLY A 118 10.74 18.52 -9.60
CA GLY A 118 9.88 19.60 -10.09
C GLY A 118 10.26 20.99 -9.56
N GLU A 119 10.87 21.07 -8.38
CA GLU A 119 11.44 22.31 -7.81
C GLU A 119 12.85 22.63 -8.37
N GLY A 120 13.45 21.71 -9.14
CA GLY A 120 14.80 21.85 -9.69
C GLY A 120 15.92 21.65 -8.67
N ALA A 121 15.63 21.09 -7.51
CA ALA A 121 16.61 20.79 -6.47
C ALA A 121 17.31 19.43 -6.68
N ILE A 122 16.66 18.50 -7.40
CA ILE A 122 17.20 17.19 -7.78
C ILE A 122 17.15 17.07 -9.30
N ASP A 123 18.23 16.59 -9.90
CA ASP A 123 18.31 16.20 -11.31
C ASP A 123 18.59 14.68 -11.38
N ILE A 124 17.57 13.91 -11.76
CA ILE A 124 17.67 12.43 -11.82
C ILE A 124 18.54 11.93 -12.98
N SER A 125 18.96 12.80 -13.89
CA SER A 125 19.90 12.47 -14.97
C SER A 125 21.36 12.39 -14.53
N LEU A 126 21.68 12.95 -13.36
CA LEU A 126 23.04 12.90 -12.80
C LEU A 126 23.44 11.47 -12.48
N ASP A 127 24.68 11.13 -12.85
CA ASP A 127 25.27 9.85 -12.51
C ASP A 127 26.00 9.88 -11.15
N MET A 128 26.33 8.71 -10.65
CA MET A 128 26.98 8.57 -9.34
C MET A 128 28.38 9.20 -9.34
N ALA A 129 29.08 9.24 -10.48
CA ALA A 129 30.38 9.91 -10.56
C ALA A 129 30.25 11.43 -10.33
N ALA A 130 29.27 12.08 -10.98
CA ALA A 130 28.98 13.50 -10.79
C ALA A 130 28.55 13.83 -9.35
N LEU A 131 27.87 12.89 -8.70
CA LEU A 131 27.40 13.01 -7.31
C LEU A 131 28.47 12.65 -6.27
N GLY A 132 29.63 12.10 -6.71
CA GLY A 132 30.69 11.65 -5.82
C GLY A 132 30.29 10.40 -4.99
N ILE A 133 29.34 9.61 -5.46
CA ILE A 133 28.90 8.38 -4.78
C ILE A 133 29.87 7.24 -5.07
N ASP A 134 30.30 6.59 -4.00
CA ASP A 134 31.09 5.35 -4.00
C ASP A 134 30.54 4.40 -2.91
N ASP A 135 31.20 3.29 -2.67
CA ASP A 135 31.05 2.49 -1.47
C ASP A 135 32.42 2.17 -0.91
N SER A 136 32.72 2.60 0.30
CA SER A 136 34.01 2.38 0.95
C SER A 136 34.19 0.95 1.43
N VAL A 137 33.11 0.15 1.50
CA VAL A 137 33.19 -1.27 1.81
C VAL A 137 33.68 -2.01 0.55
N PRO A 138 34.82 -2.74 0.60
CA PRO A 138 35.39 -3.37 -0.57
C PRO A 138 34.48 -4.46 -1.20
N PRO A 139 34.50 -4.57 -2.52
CA PRO A 139 35.22 -3.74 -3.48
C PRO A 139 34.48 -2.42 -3.77
N SER A 140 35.20 -1.30 -3.83
CA SER A 140 34.65 0.01 -4.25
C SER A 140 34.05 -0.07 -5.66
N LEU A 141 33.23 0.94 -6.01
CA LEU A 141 32.58 1.00 -7.33
C LEU A 141 33.61 1.20 -8.44
N THR A 142 33.41 0.52 -9.55
CA THR A 142 34.17 0.75 -10.78
C THR A 142 33.69 2.03 -11.47
N ASP A 143 34.55 2.57 -12.38
CA ASP A 143 34.16 3.73 -13.22
C ASP A 143 32.90 3.45 -14.06
N LEU A 144 32.66 2.19 -14.46
CA LEU A 144 31.47 1.80 -15.20
C LEU A 144 30.21 1.84 -14.27
N GLU A 145 30.30 1.30 -13.08
CA GLU A 145 29.18 1.35 -12.10
C GLU A 145 28.82 2.78 -11.74
N LYS A 146 29.81 3.68 -11.61
CA LYS A 146 29.61 5.11 -11.31
C LYS A 146 28.91 5.89 -12.43
N GLN A 147 28.74 5.32 -13.62
CA GLN A 147 27.93 5.91 -14.71
C GLN A 147 26.41 5.67 -14.52
N ALA A 148 25.99 4.88 -13.53
CA ALA A 148 24.57 4.72 -13.24
C ALA A 148 23.97 6.05 -12.78
N THR A 149 22.87 6.45 -13.42
CA THR A 149 22.14 7.68 -13.07
C THR A 149 21.15 7.44 -11.94
N LEU A 150 20.72 8.52 -11.26
CA LEU A 150 19.66 8.43 -10.25
C LEU A 150 18.37 7.83 -10.83
N GLN A 151 18.03 8.16 -12.07
CA GLN A 151 16.88 7.55 -12.77
C GLN A 151 17.03 6.02 -12.82
N GLN A 152 18.23 5.51 -13.15
CA GLN A 152 18.47 4.08 -13.20
C GLN A 152 18.43 3.41 -11.81
N LEU A 153 18.86 4.13 -10.76
CA LEU A 153 18.70 3.65 -9.38
C LEU A 153 17.22 3.58 -8.98
N LEU A 154 16.42 4.61 -9.31
CA LEU A 154 14.98 4.61 -9.08
C LEU A 154 14.27 3.44 -9.78
N GLN A 155 14.79 3.03 -10.95
CA GLN A 155 14.30 1.90 -11.75
C GLN A 155 14.84 0.54 -11.29
N ALA A 156 15.73 0.49 -10.27
CA ALA A 156 16.45 -0.71 -9.86
C ALA A 156 17.27 -1.33 -11.01
N ARG A 157 17.98 -0.48 -11.77
CA ARG A 157 18.76 -0.83 -12.97
C ARG A 157 20.19 -0.28 -12.93
N SER A 158 20.74 -0.01 -11.75
CA SER A 158 22.08 0.56 -11.63
C SER A 158 23.20 -0.34 -12.20
N GLY A 159 22.99 -1.66 -12.20
CA GLY A 159 24.06 -2.63 -12.48
C GLY A 159 25.08 -2.79 -11.33
N VAL A 160 24.88 -2.10 -10.21
CA VAL A 160 25.70 -2.22 -9.01
C VAL A 160 25.15 -3.33 -8.12
N TYR A 161 25.87 -4.44 -8.05
CA TYR A 161 25.44 -5.60 -7.24
C TYR A 161 26.24 -5.71 -5.95
N HIS A 162 26.40 -4.55 -5.26
CA HIS A 162 27.00 -4.48 -3.95
C HIS A 162 26.04 -4.98 -2.86
N GLU A 163 26.57 -5.50 -1.76
CA GLU A 163 25.77 -5.82 -0.58
C GLU A 163 25.20 -4.54 0.04
N ALA A 164 24.07 -4.64 0.73
CA ALA A 164 23.38 -3.47 1.27
C ALA A 164 22.75 -3.73 2.62
N ALA A 165 22.55 -2.67 3.38
CA ALA A 165 21.75 -2.72 4.61
C ALA A 165 20.29 -3.12 4.31
N ALA A 166 19.70 -3.85 5.26
CA ALA A 166 18.31 -4.30 5.24
C ALA A 166 17.93 -5.22 4.06
N GLU A 167 18.85 -6.00 3.53
CA GLU A 167 18.54 -7.01 2.51
C GLU A 167 17.88 -8.25 3.12
N SER A 168 16.86 -8.75 2.45
CA SER A 168 16.29 -10.06 2.75
C SER A 168 17.17 -11.19 2.18
N GLN A 169 17.02 -12.42 2.70
CA GLN A 169 17.72 -13.58 2.16
C GLN A 169 17.38 -13.79 0.68
N GLY A 170 16.11 -13.63 0.28
CA GLY A 170 15.70 -13.76 -1.12
C GLY A 170 16.38 -12.73 -2.06
N MET A 171 16.66 -11.52 -1.58
CA MET A 171 17.45 -10.55 -2.36
C MET A 171 18.88 -11.00 -2.51
N LYS A 172 19.52 -11.48 -1.46
CA LYS A 172 20.90 -12.01 -1.50
C LYS A 172 21.02 -13.19 -2.46
N ASP A 173 20.06 -14.11 -2.42
CA ASP A 173 20.05 -15.30 -3.27
C ASP A 173 19.81 -14.98 -4.76
N ALA A 174 19.08 -13.90 -5.05
CA ALA A 174 18.75 -13.45 -6.40
C ALA A 174 19.77 -12.44 -6.96
N ARG A 175 20.76 -11.99 -6.16
CA ARG A 175 21.73 -10.99 -6.59
C ARG A 175 22.57 -11.53 -7.75
N PRO A 176 22.66 -10.80 -8.89
CA PRO A 176 23.57 -11.17 -9.98
C PRO A 176 25.03 -11.10 -9.54
N GLU A 177 25.90 -11.76 -10.31
CA GLU A 177 27.34 -11.61 -10.09
C GLU A 177 27.75 -10.15 -10.28
N ARG A 178 28.67 -9.68 -9.44
CA ARG A 178 29.23 -8.33 -9.54
C ARG A 178 29.78 -8.09 -10.96
N TRP A 179 29.47 -6.94 -11.54
CA TRP A 179 29.88 -6.49 -12.87
C TRP A 179 29.31 -7.29 -14.07
N SER A 180 28.29 -8.11 -13.84
CA SER A 180 27.69 -8.91 -14.92
C SER A 180 26.83 -8.09 -15.89
N HIS A 181 26.36 -6.90 -15.49
CA HIS A 181 25.53 -6.04 -16.32
C HIS A 181 25.94 -4.57 -16.19
N ALA A 182 25.93 -3.86 -17.32
CA ALA A 182 26.14 -2.41 -17.34
C ALA A 182 24.91 -1.65 -16.79
N PRO A 183 25.09 -0.42 -16.29
CA PRO A 183 23.97 0.44 -15.90
C PRO A 183 22.87 0.52 -16.97
N GLY A 184 21.61 0.50 -16.54
CA GLY A 184 20.43 0.59 -17.39
C GLY A 184 20.05 -0.70 -18.15
N THR A 185 20.86 -1.78 -18.11
CA THR A 185 20.64 -2.95 -18.98
C THR A 185 19.87 -4.09 -18.33
N PHE A 186 19.86 -4.17 -16.99
CA PHE A 186 19.25 -5.30 -16.28
C PHE A 186 18.52 -4.82 -15.02
N TYR A 187 17.34 -5.35 -14.77
CA TYR A 187 16.56 -5.12 -13.56
C TYR A 187 16.97 -6.12 -12.47
N TYR A 188 17.29 -5.58 -11.32
CA TYR A 188 17.45 -6.34 -10.08
C TYR A 188 16.94 -5.50 -8.91
N TYR A 189 15.93 -6.00 -8.17
CA TYR A 189 15.39 -5.30 -7.01
C TYR A 189 16.46 -5.16 -5.93
N ASN A 190 17.12 -4.02 -5.91
CA ASN A 190 18.43 -3.80 -5.27
C ASN A 190 18.32 -2.82 -4.09
N ASN A 191 18.48 -3.30 -2.88
CA ASN A 191 18.47 -2.39 -1.71
C ASN A 191 19.64 -1.40 -1.71
N TRP A 192 20.77 -1.72 -2.36
CA TRP A 192 21.85 -0.78 -2.50
C TRP A 192 21.41 0.47 -3.26
N ASP A 193 20.76 0.32 -4.40
CA ASP A 193 20.20 1.44 -5.19
C ASP A 193 19.29 2.32 -4.33
N PHE A 194 18.38 1.69 -3.63
CA PHE A 194 17.38 2.42 -2.83
C PHE A 194 17.99 3.12 -1.61
N ASN A 195 19.01 2.54 -0.99
CA ASN A 195 19.73 3.15 0.11
C ASN A 195 20.52 4.37 -0.37
N VAL A 196 21.20 4.28 -1.52
CA VAL A 196 21.89 5.41 -2.17
C VAL A 196 20.90 6.53 -2.50
N ILE A 197 19.71 6.23 -3.03
CA ILE A 197 18.64 7.22 -3.26
C ILE A 197 18.36 8.00 -1.96
N GLY A 198 18.27 7.34 -0.81
CA GLY A 198 18.09 8.04 0.48
C GLY A 198 19.27 8.93 0.86
N VAL A 199 20.50 8.50 0.61
CA VAL A 199 21.72 9.29 0.88
C VAL A 199 21.81 10.50 -0.03
N VAL A 200 21.58 10.32 -1.33
CA VAL A 200 21.62 11.39 -2.33
C VAL A 200 20.55 12.43 -2.09
N PHE A 201 19.36 12.02 -1.64
CA PHE A 201 18.32 12.96 -1.22
C PHE A 201 18.86 13.94 -0.18
N ILE A 202 19.45 13.44 0.90
CA ILE A 202 20.02 14.27 1.97
C ILE A 202 21.17 15.14 1.44
N GLN A 203 22.04 14.56 0.61
CA GLN A 203 23.18 15.28 0.04
C GLN A 203 22.76 16.46 -0.82
N LEU A 204 21.75 16.31 -1.67
CA LEU A 204 21.32 17.35 -2.62
C LEU A 204 20.42 18.41 -1.97
N THR A 205 19.55 17.99 -1.05
CA THR A 205 18.57 18.89 -0.42
C THR A 205 19.07 19.52 0.88
N GLY A 206 19.98 18.83 1.59
CA GLY A 206 20.41 19.21 2.93
C GLY A 206 19.35 18.92 4.01
N GLU A 207 18.25 18.28 3.66
CA GLU A 207 17.13 17.98 4.56
C GLU A 207 17.20 16.54 5.10
N ASP A 208 16.73 16.35 6.34
CA ASP A 208 16.51 15.00 6.86
C ASP A 208 15.35 14.35 6.15
N LEU A 209 15.52 13.09 5.71
CA LEU A 209 14.53 12.38 4.92
C LEU A 209 13.17 12.26 5.63
N PHE A 210 13.17 12.01 6.94
CA PHE A 210 11.93 11.82 7.70
C PHE A 210 11.24 13.14 7.99
N GLN A 211 12.01 14.23 8.15
CA GLN A 211 11.47 15.57 8.25
C GLN A 211 10.83 16.00 6.92
N ALA A 212 11.50 15.75 5.79
CA ALA A 212 10.94 16.03 4.46
C ALA A 212 9.64 15.24 4.21
N LEU A 213 9.58 13.95 4.59
CA LEU A 213 8.33 13.17 4.52
C LEU A 213 7.20 13.80 5.33
N TYR A 214 7.53 14.32 6.51
CA TYR A 214 6.56 14.98 7.38
C TYR A 214 6.06 16.29 6.75
N ASP A 215 6.98 17.16 6.32
CA ASP A 215 6.65 18.49 5.81
C ASP A 215 5.94 18.43 4.45
N ARG A 216 6.37 17.51 3.57
CA ARG A 216 5.84 17.41 2.20
C ARG A 216 4.62 16.50 2.06
N PHE A 217 4.42 15.55 2.96
CA PHE A 217 3.25 14.65 2.91
C PHE A 217 2.41 14.69 4.17
N ALA A 218 2.99 14.50 5.36
CA ALA A 218 2.16 14.37 6.55
C ALA A 218 1.35 15.64 6.84
N VAL A 219 1.95 16.80 6.74
CA VAL A 219 1.29 18.08 6.98
C VAL A 219 0.20 18.36 5.94
N PRO A 220 0.49 18.44 4.62
CA PRO A 220 -0.54 18.79 3.65
C PRO A 220 -1.64 17.72 3.50
N LEU A 221 -1.30 16.45 3.65
CA LEU A 221 -2.28 15.36 3.61
C LEU A 221 -3.03 15.16 4.94
N GLN A 222 -2.71 15.93 5.96
CA GLN A 222 -3.29 15.82 7.31
C GLN A 222 -3.13 14.41 7.91
N MET A 223 -1.96 13.78 7.73
CA MET A 223 -1.64 12.52 8.37
C MET A 223 -1.59 12.68 9.89
N GLN A 224 -2.16 11.75 10.63
CA GLN A 224 -2.37 11.93 12.07
C GLN A 224 -1.39 11.15 12.94
N ASP A 225 -0.81 10.10 12.38
CA ASP A 225 -0.05 9.13 13.17
C ASP A 225 1.45 9.18 12.85
N PHE A 226 1.85 9.74 11.69
CA PHE A 226 3.25 9.84 11.28
C PHE A 226 3.93 11.08 11.88
N ALA A 227 5.12 10.86 12.43
CA ALA A 227 6.04 11.91 12.87
C ALA A 227 7.48 11.55 12.43
N PRO A 228 8.42 12.51 12.31
CA PRO A 228 9.81 12.22 11.94
C PRO A 228 10.49 11.20 12.84
N SER A 229 10.15 11.18 14.12
CA SER A 229 10.65 10.20 15.10
C SER A 229 10.21 8.75 14.86
N ASN A 230 9.31 8.50 13.90
CA ASN A 230 8.94 7.15 13.48
C ASN A 230 9.96 6.54 12.52
N GLY A 231 10.94 7.31 12.04
CA GLY A 231 12.00 6.87 11.15
C GLY A 231 13.35 6.76 11.84
N PHE A 232 14.24 5.95 11.28
CA PHE A 232 15.63 5.84 11.71
C PHE A 232 16.51 5.35 10.56
N TYR A 233 17.82 5.65 10.63
CA TYR A 233 18.80 5.12 9.69
C TYR A 233 19.38 3.82 10.23
N GLN A 234 19.30 2.75 9.44
CA GLN A 234 19.83 1.43 9.76
C GLN A 234 21.16 1.24 9.04
N TYR A 235 22.26 1.29 9.83
CA TYR A 235 23.62 1.06 9.36
C TYR A 235 23.98 -0.42 9.50
N GLU A 236 24.63 -0.97 8.50
CA GLU A 236 25.22 -2.31 8.53
C GLU A 236 26.64 -2.24 7.95
N THR A 237 27.50 -3.20 8.31
CA THR A 237 28.91 -3.22 7.87
C THR A 237 29.08 -3.66 6.40
N LEU A 238 27.99 -3.92 5.71
CA LEU A 238 27.97 -4.43 4.33
C LEU A 238 28.07 -3.32 3.29
N SER A 239 27.76 -2.09 3.65
CA SER A 239 27.77 -0.90 2.80
C SER A 239 27.82 0.35 3.69
N GLU A 240 28.37 1.44 3.20
CA GLU A 240 28.33 2.73 3.91
C GLU A 240 26.99 3.43 3.80
N HIS A 241 26.09 2.98 2.91
CA HIS A 241 24.77 3.56 2.66
C HIS A 241 23.70 2.92 3.55
N PRO A 242 23.20 3.64 4.57
CA PRO A 242 22.20 3.11 5.48
C PRO A 242 20.83 2.94 4.79
N ALA A 243 20.06 1.95 5.22
CA ALA A 243 18.64 1.92 4.95
C ALA A 243 17.90 2.94 5.83
N TYR A 244 16.68 3.31 5.42
CA TYR A 244 15.85 4.32 6.07
C TYR A 244 14.45 3.76 6.43
N PRO A 245 14.34 2.74 7.29
CA PRO A 245 13.05 2.24 7.73
C PRO A 245 12.29 3.31 8.53
N PHE A 246 10.96 3.30 8.34
CA PHE A 246 10.05 4.07 9.18
C PHE A 246 8.75 3.33 9.44
N ALA A 247 8.02 3.76 10.45
CA ALA A 247 6.70 3.24 10.79
C ALA A 247 5.61 4.25 10.43
N MET A 248 4.48 3.73 9.92
CA MET A 248 3.32 4.54 9.54
C MET A 248 2.05 3.73 9.77
N SER A 249 0.92 4.41 9.99
CA SER A 249 -0.39 3.79 10.13
C SER A 249 -1.01 3.44 8.77
N ALA A 250 -2.00 2.55 8.76
CA ALA A 250 -2.70 2.22 7.52
C ALA A 250 -3.52 3.41 7.00
N GLN A 251 -4.07 4.24 7.87
CA GLN A 251 -4.84 5.41 7.46
C GLN A 251 -3.96 6.51 6.84
N ASP A 252 -2.73 6.69 7.31
CA ASP A 252 -1.79 7.61 6.69
C ASP A 252 -1.26 7.07 5.35
N MET A 253 -1.03 5.75 5.27
CA MET A 253 -0.73 5.08 3.99
C MET A 253 -1.85 5.25 2.95
N ALA A 254 -3.12 5.22 3.39
CA ALA A 254 -4.26 5.42 2.51
C ALA A 254 -4.34 6.84 1.96
N ARG A 255 -3.97 7.87 2.75
CA ARG A 255 -3.88 9.27 2.28
C ARG A 255 -2.84 9.41 1.17
N TYR A 256 -1.69 8.79 1.35
CA TYR A 256 -0.65 8.78 0.31
C TYR A 256 -1.11 8.04 -0.94
N GLY A 257 -1.78 6.89 -0.79
CA GLY A 257 -2.38 6.17 -1.91
C GLY A 257 -3.40 7.01 -2.68
N LEU A 258 -4.27 7.76 -1.97
CA LEU A 258 -5.27 8.64 -2.57
C LEU A 258 -4.62 9.82 -3.32
N LEU A 259 -3.53 10.40 -2.79
CA LEU A 259 -2.74 11.40 -3.49
C LEU A 259 -2.28 10.91 -4.87
N PHE A 260 -1.73 9.69 -4.93
CA PHE A 260 -1.25 9.10 -6.18
C PHE A 260 -2.39 8.63 -7.09
N ALA A 261 -3.53 8.16 -6.54
CA ALA A 261 -4.74 7.86 -7.32
C ALA A 261 -5.23 9.10 -8.09
N ARG A 262 -4.98 10.29 -7.56
CA ARG A 262 -5.41 11.58 -8.09
C ARG A 262 -4.27 12.39 -8.67
N GLN A 263 -3.33 11.72 -9.30
CA GLN A 263 -2.23 12.34 -10.06
C GLN A 263 -1.41 13.36 -9.24
N GLY A 264 -1.20 13.09 -7.97
CA GLY A 264 -0.41 13.96 -7.09
C GLY A 264 -1.16 15.21 -6.60
N GLN A 265 -2.42 15.36 -6.95
CA GLN A 265 -3.27 16.44 -6.48
C GLN A 265 -3.89 16.09 -5.11
N TRP A 266 -3.94 17.08 -4.22
CA TRP A 266 -4.65 17.02 -2.95
C TRP A 266 -5.48 18.27 -2.75
N ARG A 267 -6.80 18.15 -2.84
CA ARG A 267 -7.73 19.28 -2.90
C ARG A 267 -7.35 20.23 -4.06
N ASP A 268 -7.03 21.47 -3.76
CA ASP A 268 -6.68 22.49 -4.75
C ASP A 268 -5.15 22.63 -4.96
N GLU A 269 -4.35 21.76 -4.33
CA GLU A 269 -2.88 21.80 -4.36
C GLU A 269 -2.29 20.62 -5.13
N GLN A 270 -1.33 20.88 -6.03
CA GLN A 270 -0.49 19.88 -6.66
C GLN A 270 0.70 19.60 -5.74
N ILE A 271 0.64 18.50 -4.99
CA ILE A 271 1.69 18.14 -4.03
C ILE A 271 2.86 17.43 -4.73
N VAL A 272 2.55 16.43 -5.58
CA VAL A 272 3.54 15.78 -6.45
C VAL A 272 3.22 16.14 -7.88
N PRO A 273 4.18 16.58 -8.71
CA PRO A 273 3.92 16.88 -10.11
C PRO A 273 3.21 15.73 -10.84
N GLU A 274 2.22 16.04 -11.67
CA GLU A 274 1.44 15.05 -12.42
C GLU A 274 2.35 14.19 -13.31
N ASP A 275 3.28 14.84 -14.03
CA ASP A 275 4.25 14.16 -14.91
C ASP A 275 5.09 13.15 -14.11
N TRP A 276 5.48 13.49 -12.86
CA TRP A 276 6.21 12.56 -12.03
C TRP A 276 5.35 11.36 -11.61
N VAL A 277 4.08 11.57 -11.28
CA VAL A 277 3.18 10.45 -10.97
C VAL A 277 3.07 9.51 -12.17
N GLU A 278 2.94 10.06 -13.39
CA GLU A 278 2.89 9.26 -14.61
C GLU A 278 4.21 8.53 -14.86
N GLU A 279 5.34 9.23 -14.81
CA GLU A 279 6.66 8.64 -15.02
C GLU A 279 6.98 7.57 -13.97
N SER A 280 6.80 7.89 -12.68
CA SER A 280 7.14 6.97 -11.60
C SER A 280 6.30 5.70 -11.60
N THR A 281 5.09 5.75 -12.16
CA THR A 281 4.17 4.60 -12.30
C THR A 281 4.16 4.01 -13.72
N THR A 282 5.12 4.38 -14.57
CA THR A 282 5.35 3.75 -15.89
C THR A 282 6.20 2.48 -15.74
N ALA A 283 5.91 1.50 -16.59
CA ALA A 283 6.60 0.20 -16.60
C ALA A 283 7.92 0.27 -17.36
N TYR A 284 9.05 0.33 -16.65
CA TYR A 284 10.38 0.31 -17.27
C TYR A 284 11.04 -1.06 -17.30
N SER A 285 10.65 -1.95 -16.39
CA SER A 285 11.23 -3.29 -16.26
C SER A 285 10.16 -4.33 -16.03
N ASP A 286 10.22 -5.45 -16.77
CA ASP A 286 9.43 -6.65 -16.48
C ASP A 286 10.07 -7.40 -15.31
N THR A 287 9.33 -7.66 -14.25
CA THR A 287 9.80 -8.41 -13.08
C THR A 287 9.54 -9.91 -13.17
N GLY A 288 8.95 -10.38 -14.26
CA GLY A 288 8.62 -11.79 -14.52
C GLY A 288 7.33 -12.29 -13.85
N GLY A 289 6.66 -11.46 -13.00
CA GLY A 289 5.41 -11.80 -12.31
C GLY A 289 4.21 -10.98 -12.80
N ASP A 290 3.30 -10.69 -11.88
CA ASP A 290 2.08 -9.90 -12.15
C ASP A 290 2.36 -8.40 -12.30
N PHE A 291 3.57 -7.98 -11.99
CA PHE A 291 4.00 -6.59 -11.99
C PHE A 291 5.15 -6.34 -12.96
N ASN A 292 5.25 -5.11 -13.37
CA ASN A 292 6.43 -4.43 -13.86
C ASN A 292 6.99 -3.51 -12.77
N TYR A 293 8.08 -2.76 -13.03
CA TYR A 293 8.67 -1.83 -12.07
C TYR A 293 8.88 -0.45 -12.70
N GLY A 294 8.45 0.58 -11.95
CA GLY A 294 8.63 1.98 -12.26
C GLY A 294 9.76 2.63 -11.45
N TYR A 295 9.57 3.89 -11.00
CA TYR A 295 10.48 4.55 -10.06
C TYR A 295 10.08 4.22 -8.63
N MET A 296 10.56 3.08 -8.13
CA MET A 296 10.22 2.51 -6.81
C MET A 296 8.73 2.22 -6.59
N TRP A 297 7.98 2.06 -7.69
CA TRP A 297 6.61 1.57 -7.71
C TRP A 297 6.51 0.24 -8.45
N TRP A 298 5.68 -0.65 -7.95
CA TRP A 298 5.28 -1.86 -8.65
C TRP A 298 4.10 -1.53 -9.55
N VAL A 299 4.22 -1.80 -10.85
CA VAL A 299 3.22 -1.42 -11.86
C VAL A 299 2.51 -2.68 -12.34
N GLY A 300 1.21 -2.77 -12.08
CA GLY A 300 0.40 -3.93 -12.46
C GLY A 300 0.37 -4.15 -13.96
N LYS A 301 0.45 -5.42 -14.40
CA LYS A 301 0.26 -5.76 -15.81
C LYS A 301 -1.22 -5.63 -16.17
N PRO A 302 -1.57 -5.02 -17.32
CA PRO A 302 -2.96 -4.62 -17.64
C PRO A 302 -4.00 -5.74 -17.60
N ASP A 303 -3.59 -6.97 -17.87
CA ASP A 303 -4.47 -8.16 -17.94
C ASP A 303 -4.68 -8.86 -16.58
N ARG A 304 -4.04 -8.38 -15.52
CA ARG A 304 -4.03 -9.06 -14.21
C ARG A 304 -5.02 -8.50 -13.19
N PHE A 305 -5.49 -7.27 -13.38
CA PHE A 305 -6.30 -6.54 -12.39
C PHE A 305 -7.65 -6.13 -12.97
N HIS A 306 -8.40 -7.08 -13.52
CA HIS A 306 -9.73 -6.87 -14.12
C HIS A 306 -9.77 -5.79 -15.22
N GLY A 307 -8.65 -5.54 -15.89
CA GLY A 307 -8.52 -4.50 -16.91
C GLY A 307 -8.24 -3.09 -16.36
N HIS A 308 -8.17 -2.95 -15.04
CA HIS A 308 -7.87 -1.66 -14.41
C HIS A 308 -6.37 -1.35 -14.45
N ARG A 309 -6.04 -0.07 -14.65
CA ARG A 309 -4.70 0.44 -14.36
C ARG A 309 -4.45 0.31 -12.86
N MET A 310 -3.32 -0.28 -12.50
CA MET A 310 -2.95 -0.44 -11.09
C MET A 310 -1.45 -0.24 -10.90
N PHE A 311 -1.07 0.40 -9.81
CA PHE A 311 0.29 0.39 -9.29
C PHE A 311 0.25 0.24 -7.77
N ALA A 312 1.36 -0.20 -7.20
CA ALA A 312 1.40 -0.53 -5.78
C ALA A 312 2.74 -0.20 -5.13
N ALA A 313 2.67 0.25 -3.87
CA ALA A 313 3.80 0.25 -2.95
C ALA A 313 3.77 -1.06 -2.15
N LEU A 314 4.75 -1.94 -2.35
CA LEU A 314 4.78 -3.26 -1.72
C LEU A 314 5.91 -3.37 -0.70
N GLY A 315 5.61 -3.94 0.45
CA GLY A 315 6.55 -4.18 1.54
C GLY A 315 6.55 -5.64 2.00
N GLY A 316 7.68 -6.09 2.48
CA GLY A 316 7.84 -7.47 2.97
C GLY A 316 6.72 -7.90 3.92
N ALA A 317 6.43 -9.19 3.93
CA ALA A 317 5.35 -9.82 4.69
C ALA A 317 3.91 -9.40 4.31
N GLY A 318 3.70 -8.65 3.22
CA GLY A 318 2.36 -8.30 2.74
C GLY A 318 1.87 -6.90 3.10
N HIS A 319 2.76 -5.98 3.52
CA HIS A 319 2.40 -4.56 3.59
C HIS A 319 2.18 -4.02 2.18
N ALA A 320 1.06 -3.34 1.94
CA ALA A 320 0.75 -2.83 0.61
C ALA A 320 -0.12 -1.58 0.63
N ILE A 321 0.11 -0.72 -0.37
CA ILE A 321 -0.83 0.27 -0.87
C ILE A 321 -1.09 -0.10 -2.33
N PHE A 322 -2.29 -0.55 -2.66
CA PHE A 322 -2.72 -0.76 -4.04
C PHE A 322 -3.54 0.43 -4.49
N VAL A 323 -3.21 0.98 -5.65
CA VAL A 323 -3.81 2.19 -6.20
C VAL A 323 -4.39 1.89 -7.59
N PHE A 324 -5.65 2.20 -7.77
CA PHE A 324 -6.39 2.04 -9.02
C PHE A 324 -6.93 3.42 -9.46
N PRO A 325 -6.14 4.20 -10.20
CA PRO A 325 -6.49 5.58 -10.51
C PRO A 325 -7.71 5.73 -11.44
N ASP A 326 -7.94 4.79 -12.34
CA ASP A 326 -9.07 4.79 -13.28
C ASP A 326 -10.44 4.61 -12.60
N ILE A 327 -10.46 4.08 -11.38
CA ILE A 327 -11.67 3.88 -10.60
C ILE A 327 -11.64 4.56 -9.24
N ASP A 328 -10.64 5.41 -8.99
CA ASP A 328 -10.40 6.15 -7.73
C ASP A 328 -10.51 5.26 -6.48
N LEU A 329 -9.81 4.11 -6.53
CA LEU A 329 -9.83 3.10 -5.48
C LEU A 329 -8.43 2.93 -4.88
N VAL A 330 -8.35 2.92 -3.55
CA VAL A 330 -7.13 2.61 -2.80
C VAL A 330 -7.41 1.49 -1.81
N VAL A 331 -6.55 0.47 -1.80
CA VAL A 331 -6.61 -0.63 -0.85
C VAL A 331 -5.30 -0.69 -0.07
N VAL A 332 -5.38 -0.60 1.25
CA VAL A 332 -4.22 -0.72 2.14
C VAL A 332 -4.32 -1.99 2.95
N HIS A 333 -3.31 -2.84 2.85
CA HIS A 333 -3.18 -4.05 3.65
C HIS A 333 -1.96 -3.96 4.58
N ARG A 334 -2.17 -4.33 5.85
CA ARG A 334 -1.14 -4.29 6.89
C ARG A 334 -1.09 -5.59 7.67
N VAL A 335 0.11 -5.92 8.12
CA VAL A 335 0.37 -7.10 8.94
C VAL A 335 1.27 -6.74 10.12
N ASP A 336 1.30 -7.58 11.15
CA ASP A 336 2.37 -7.60 12.13
C ASP A 336 3.46 -8.56 11.62
N ALA A 337 4.45 -8.01 10.93
CA ALA A 337 5.44 -8.77 10.17
C ALA A 337 6.14 -9.90 10.94
N PRO A 338 6.49 -9.76 12.25
CA PRO A 338 7.11 -10.84 13.02
C PRO A 338 6.22 -12.08 13.19
N THR A 339 4.91 -11.90 13.18
CA THR A 339 3.94 -12.97 13.43
C THR A 339 3.21 -13.44 12.17
N TYR A 340 3.21 -12.65 11.10
CA TYR A 340 2.53 -12.96 9.87
C TYR A 340 3.20 -14.11 9.11
N ARG A 341 2.40 -15.05 8.57
CA ARG A 341 2.87 -16.31 7.97
C ARG A 341 2.40 -16.54 6.53
N TYR A 342 1.61 -15.63 5.98
CA TYR A 342 1.06 -15.74 4.64
C TYR A 342 1.97 -15.03 3.62
N GLY A 343 1.88 -15.47 2.38
CA GLY A 343 2.66 -14.91 1.28
C GLY A 343 1.89 -13.88 0.45
N TRP A 344 2.51 -13.46 -0.64
CA TRP A 344 1.91 -12.51 -1.57
C TRP A 344 0.70 -13.09 -2.31
N ASN A 345 0.63 -14.41 -2.54
CA ASN A 345 -0.50 -15.03 -3.23
C ASN A 345 -1.82 -14.81 -2.47
N GLU A 346 -1.80 -14.96 -1.14
CA GLU A 346 -2.97 -14.75 -0.29
C GLU A 346 -3.38 -13.27 -0.23
N VAL A 347 -2.40 -12.35 -0.25
CA VAL A 347 -2.67 -10.91 -0.30
C VAL A 347 -3.28 -10.52 -1.65
N MET A 348 -2.79 -11.08 -2.75
CA MET A 348 -3.34 -10.86 -4.08
C MET A 348 -4.74 -11.46 -4.25
N GLU A 349 -5.00 -12.63 -3.64
CA GLU A 349 -6.35 -13.20 -3.61
C GLU A 349 -7.32 -12.32 -2.81
N LEU A 350 -6.87 -11.78 -1.66
CA LEU A 350 -7.67 -10.83 -0.87
C LEU A 350 -8.00 -9.58 -1.70
N LEU A 351 -7.02 -9.02 -2.41
CA LEU A 351 -7.21 -7.88 -3.31
C LEU A 351 -8.21 -8.18 -4.43
N ASP A 352 -8.09 -9.33 -5.10
CA ASP A 352 -9.03 -9.77 -6.15
C ASP A 352 -10.46 -9.81 -5.63
N ARG A 353 -10.67 -10.36 -4.42
CA ARG A 353 -11.98 -10.40 -3.77
C ARG A 353 -12.51 -9.00 -3.44
N VAL A 354 -11.65 -8.08 -3.00
CA VAL A 354 -12.03 -6.68 -2.76
C VAL A 354 -12.52 -6.02 -4.04
N ILE A 355 -11.78 -6.17 -5.15
CA ILE A 355 -12.17 -5.59 -6.45
C ILE A 355 -13.52 -6.16 -6.91
N ARG A 356 -13.72 -7.47 -6.80
CA ARG A 356 -15.00 -8.13 -7.16
C ARG A 356 -16.18 -7.70 -6.28
N ALA A 357 -15.93 -7.27 -5.06
CA ALA A 357 -16.99 -6.82 -4.17
C ALA A 357 -17.51 -5.42 -4.53
N ARG A 358 -16.73 -4.64 -5.28
CA ARG A 358 -17.08 -3.28 -5.70
C ARG A 358 -18.11 -3.22 -6.84
N GLN A 359 -18.43 -4.24 -7.56
CA GLN A 359 -19.29 -4.42 -8.77
C GLN A 359 -19.94 -3.18 -9.37
#